data_de07c5ac46167428b1d00aac8ee1604d
#
_entry.id   de07c5ac46167428b1d00aac8ee1604d
#
_cell.length_a   1.000
_cell.length_b   1.000
_cell.length_c   1.000
_cell.angle_alpha   90.00
_cell.angle_beta   90.00
_cell.angle_gamma   90.00
#
_symmetry.space_group_name_H-M   'P 1'
#
loop_
_entity.id
_entity.type
_entity.pdbx_description
1 polymer ?
#
loop_
_entity_poly.entity_id
_entity_poly.type
_entity_poly.pdbx_seq_one_letter_code
_entity_poly.pdbx_strand_id
1 'polypeptide(L)'
;LNRVINFIARKFGVNNYVDRRLVENSDGGVYIGGSLFIQGENWREYTENYIKQMKGEDKPFYLLGVNFGPFNNEEYYLEHKKIFKEYTDICFREKYSYEMFKDLNNTRIADDIVFGLKGVKIKQGNSVVVSVIRPSYREELQREDFSYYKKIKEMCIEFINKGLEVTLMS
;
A
#
# COMPACT_ATOMS: atom_id res chain seq x y z
N LEU A 1 1.17 -23.62 4.67
CA LEU A 1 0.60 -24.52 3.66
C LEU A 1 0.56 -23.83 2.29
N ASN A 2 -0.09 -22.68 2.14
CA ASN A 2 -0.24 -21.97 0.86
C ASN A 2 1.10 -21.66 0.17
N ARG A 3 2.14 -21.26 0.93
CA ARG A 3 3.48 -21.02 0.38
C ARG A 3 4.09 -22.28 -0.26
N VAL A 4 3.86 -23.44 0.35
CA VAL A 4 4.35 -24.73 -0.16
C VAL A 4 3.60 -25.11 -1.45
N ILE A 5 2.28 -24.94 -1.45
CA ILE A 5 1.45 -25.21 -2.63
C ILE A 5 1.85 -24.31 -3.80
N ASN A 6 2.01 -23.01 -3.57
CA ASN A 6 2.49 -22.07 -4.58
C ASN A 6 3.91 -22.38 -5.07
N PHE A 7 4.80 -22.83 -4.18
CA PHE A 7 6.15 -23.26 -4.55
C PHE A 7 6.13 -24.48 -5.49
N ILE A 8 5.29 -25.47 -5.17
CA ILE A 8 5.13 -26.67 -6.04
C ILE A 8 4.51 -26.28 -7.37
N ALA A 9 3.45 -25.47 -7.37
CA ALA A 9 2.77 -25.02 -8.57
C ALA A 9 3.70 -24.26 -9.54
N ARG A 10 4.62 -23.44 -9.01
CA ARG A 10 5.65 -22.74 -9.82
C ARG A 10 6.56 -23.68 -10.58
N LYS A 11 6.89 -24.86 -10.02
CA LYS A 11 7.69 -25.88 -10.73
C LYS A 11 6.98 -26.45 -11.96
N PHE A 12 5.64 -26.34 -12.00
CA PHE A 12 4.81 -26.70 -13.13
C PHE A 12 4.37 -25.50 -13.98
N GLY A 13 5.05 -24.35 -13.82
CA GLY A 13 4.76 -23.14 -14.60
C GLY A 13 3.51 -22.37 -14.16
N VAL A 14 2.91 -22.72 -13.02
CA VAL A 14 1.72 -22.02 -12.48
C VAL A 14 2.13 -21.05 -11.39
N ASN A 15 2.06 -19.76 -11.69
CA ASN A 15 2.31 -18.69 -10.71
C ASN A 15 1.03 -18.39 -9.92
N ASN A 16 1.19 -18.10 -8.62
CA ASN A 16 0.12 -17.67 -7.72
C ASN A 16 -1.14 -18.58 -7.73
N TYR A 17 -0.92 -19.89 -7.78
CA TYR A 17 -2.00 -20.89 -7.90
C TYR A 17 -3.11 -20.74 -6.84
N VAL A 18 -2.72 -20.52 -5.57
CA VAL A 18 -3.71 -20.41 -4.48
C VAL A 18 -4.52 -19.13 -4.64
N ASP A 19 -3.86 -18.03 -4.98
CA ASP A 19 -4.52 -16.73 -5.13
C ASP A 19 -5.49 -16.74 -6.32
N ARG A 20 -5.11 -17.36 -7.43
CA ARG A 20 -6.01 -17.58 -8.58
C ARG A 20 -7.25 -18.37 -8.21
N ARG A 21 -7.09 -19.48 -7.49
CA ARG A 21 -8.24 -20.29 -7.04
C ARG A 21 -9.17 -19.54 -6.10
N LEU A 22 -8.63 -18.68 -5.24
CA LEU A 22 -9.44 -17.82 -4.38
C LEU A 22 -10.27 -16.83 -5.22
N VAL A 23 -9.65 -16.19 -6.19
CA VAL A 23 -10.32 -15.26 -7.11
C VAL A 23 -11.38 -15.98 -7.94
N GLU A 24 -11.06 -17.15 -8.52
CA GLU A 24 -11.99 -17.96 -9.33
C GLU A 24 -13.23 -18.40 -8.55
N ASN A 25 -13.10 -18.69 -7.26
CA ASN A 25 -14.18 -19.16 -6.39
C ASN A 25 -14.85 -18.05 -5.56
N SER A 26 -14.53 -16.77 -5.81
CA SER A 26 -15.18 -15.63 -5.15
C SER A 26 -16.21 -14.97 -6.06
N ASP A 27 -17.19 -14.29 -5.50
CA ASP A 27 -18.18 -13.50 -6.24
C ASP A 27 -17.66 -12.11 -6.61
N GLY A 28 -16.53 -11.70 -6.07
CA GLY A 28 -15.87 -10.42 -6.33
C GLY A 28 -14.65 -10.23 -5.43
N GLY A 29 -13.94 -9.12 -5.61
CA GLY A 29 -12.74 -8.79 -4.84
C GLY A 29 -12.79 -7.39 -4.24
N VAL A 30 -12.20 -7.24 -3.06
CA VAL A 30 -11.96 -5.95 -2.41
C VAL A 30 -10.51 -5.89 -1.95
N TYR A 31 -9.79 -4.89 -2.41
CA TYR A 31 -8.48 -4.58 -1.86
C TYR A 31 -8.58 -3.36 -0.94
N ILE A 32 -8.10 -3.50 0.28
CA ILE A 32 -8.22 -2.47 1.31
C ILE A 32 -6.85 -1.89 1.64
N GLY A 33 -6.73 -0.59 1.47
CA GLY A 33 -5.60 0.22 1.94
C GLY A 33 -4.27 -0.02 1.24
N GLY A 34 -3.27 0.66 1.74
CA GLY A 34 -1.88 0.46 1.39
C GLY A 34 -1.40 1.12 0.10
N SER A 35 -0.09 1.05 -0.06
CA SER A 35 0.64 1.56 -1.21
C SER A 35 0.93 0.42 -2.20
N LEU A 36 -0.12 -0.10 -2.82
CA LEU A 36 -0.02 -1.21 -3.77
C LEU A 36 0.61 -0.77 -5.10
N PHE A 37 0.34 0.46 -5.52
CA PHE A 37 0.69 0.97 -6.83
C PHE A 37 1.93 1.85 -6.78
N ILE A 38 3.04 1.30 -6.24
CA ILE A 38 4.37 1.90 -6.28
C ILE A 38 5.14 1.28 -7.44
N GLN A 39 5.73 2.11 -8.29
CA GLN A 39 6.55 1.61 -9.38
C GLN A 39 7.87 1.07 -8.86
N GLY A 40 8.08 -0.24 -8.95
CA GLY A 40 9.35 -0.91 -8.73
C GLY A 40 10.05 -1.21 -10.07
N GLU A 41 11.28 -1.72 -10.02
CA GLU A 41 12.05 -2.09 -11.22
C GLU A 41 11.31 -3.10 -12.10
N ASN A 42 10.70 -4.12 -11.50
CA ASN A 42 9.99 -5.19 -12.19
C ASN A 42 8.48 -4.93 -12.29
N TRP A 43 8.05 -3.67 -12.39
CA TRP A 43 6.63 -3.30 -12.34
C TRP A 43 5.77 -3.98 -13.42
N ARG A 44 6.32 -4.23 -14.62
CA ARG A 44 5.57 -4.90 -15.69
C ARG A 44 5.21 -6.33 -15.31
N GLU A 45 6.20 -7.07 -14.82
CA GLU A 45 6.00 -8.44 -14.35
C GLU A 45 5.02 -8.48 -13.17
N TYR A 46 5.15 -7.55 -12.23
CA TYR A 46 4.24 -7.42 -11.10
C TYR A 46 2.81 -7.09 -11.54
N THR A 47 2.65 -6.18 -12.50
CA THR A 47 1.35 -5.82 -13.05
C THR A 47 0.68 -7.01 -13.72
N GLU A 48 1.39 -7.75 -14.55
CA GLU A 48 0.86 -8.93 -15.25
C GLU A 48 0.56 -10.09 -14.29
N ASN A 49 1.45 -10.38 -13.37
CA ASN A 49 1.37 -11.56 -12.51
C ASN A 49 0.56 -11.35 -11.23
N TYR A 50 0.27 -10.10 -10.86
CA TYR A 50 -0.45 -9.80 -9.64
C TYR A 50 -1.61 -8.83 -9.85
N ILE A 51 -1.36 -7.61 -10.33
CA ILE A 51 -2.40 -6.58 -10.42
C ILE A 51 -3.55 -7.00 -11.33
N LYS A 52 -3.25 -7.49 -12.54
CA LYS A 52 -4.28 -7.96 -13.49
C LYS A 52 -5.01 -9.22 -13.01
N GLN A 53 -4.38 -9.99 -12.14
CA GLN A 53 -4.97 -11.24 -11.64
C GLN A 53 -5.78 -11.10 -10.35
N MET A 54 -5.71 -9.94 -9.69
CA MET A 54 -6.53 -9.67 -8.50
C MET A 54 -8.02 -9.61 -8.83
N LYS A 55 -8.36 -9.14 -10.01
CA LYS A 55 -9.71 -9.11 -10.54
C LYS A 55 -9.97 -10.41 -11.31
N GLY A 56 -10.98 -11.16 -10.93
CA GLY A 56 -11.49 -12.29 -11.74
C GLY A 56 -12.19 -11.77 -13.01
N GLU A 57 -12.30 -12.62 -14.03
CA GLU A 57 -13.07 -12.33 -15.23
C GLU A 57 -14.54 -12.05 -14.85
N ASP A 58 -15.08 -10.95 -15.39
CA ASP A 58 -16.47 -10.51 -15.19
C ASP A 58 -16.93 -10.36 -13.72
N LYS A 59 -15.97 -10.19 -12.79
CA LYS A 59 -16.27 -10.03 -11.37
C LYS A 59 -16.10 -8.59 -10.91
N PRO A 60 -16.94 -8.11 -9.99
CA PRO A 60 -16.75 -6.81 -9.39
C PRO A 60 -15.46 -6.77 -8.58
N PHE A 61 -14.70 -5.69 -8.74
CA PHE A 61 -13.47 -5.47 -7.99
C PHE A 61 -13.40 -4.02 -7.47
N TYR A 62 -13.08 -3.89 -6.21
CA TYR A 62 -13.09 -2.62 -5.49
C TYR A 62 -11.72 -2.32 -4.89
N LEU A 63 -11.26 -1.06 -5.01
CA LEU A 63 -10.10 -0.55 -4.29
C LEU A 63 -10.57 0.46 -3.24
N LEU A 64 -10.25 0.22 -1.97
CA LEU A 64 -10.66 1.09 -0.88
C LEU A 64 -9.45 1.65 -0.12
N GLY A 65 -9.33 2.98 -0.08
CA GLY A 65 -8.28 3.67 0.66
C GLY A 65 -6.88 3.47 0.09
N VAL A 66 -6.76 3.39 -1.24
CA VAL A 66 -5.48 3.23 -1.93
C VAL A 66 -4.85 4.57 -2.28
N ASN A 67 -3.55 4.54 -2.57
CA ASN A 67 -2.83 5.61 -3.25
C ASN A 67 -2.07 5.08 -4.47
N PHE A 68 -1.73 5.96 -5.38
CA PHE A 68 -0.98 5.65 -6.59
C PHE A 68 0.35 6.41 -6.61
N GLY A 69 1.43 5.69 -6.86
CA GLY A 69 2.80 6.22 -6.86
C GLY A 69 3.53 6.01 -5.53
N PRO A 70 4.81 6.45 -5.44
CA PRO A 70 5.50 7.20 -6.50
C PRO A 70 5.79 6.37 -7.76
N PHE A 71 5.90 7.06 -8.89
CA PHE A 71 6.31 6.49 -10.18
C PHE A 71 7.09 7.54 -10.99
N ASN A 72 7.88 7.09 -11.95
CA ASN A 72 8.71 7.95 -12.82
C ASN A 72 8.53 7.64 -14.32
N ASN A 73 7.68 6.68 -14.66
CA ASN A 73 7.44 6.22 -16.02
C ASN A 73 5.99 6.45 -16.40
N GLU A 74 5.76 7.24 -17.46
CA GLU A 74 4.42 7.53 -17.96
C GLU A 74 3.68 6.26 -18.43
N GLU A 75 4.39 5.29 -18.99
CA GLU A 75 3.80 4.01 -19.39
C GLU A 75 3.19 3.26 -18.20
N TYR A 76 3.85 3.32 -17.01
CA TYR A 76 3.31 2.77 -15.77
C TYR A 76 1.93 3.37 -15.44
N TYR A 77 1.82 4.68 -15.52
CA TYR A 77 0.55 5.38 -15.29
C TYR A 77 -0.51 4.98 -16.32
N LEU A 78 -0.17 5.00 -17.61
CA LEU A 78 -1.11 4.69 -18.69
C LEU A 78 -1.61 3.24 -18.63
N GLU A 79 -0.75 2.29 -18.28
CA GLU A 79 -1.14 0.89 -18.13
C GLU A 79 -2.09 0.70 -16.95
N HIS A 80 -1.80 1.31 -15.81
CA HIS A 80 -2.69 1.25 -14.64
C HIS A 80 -4.01 1.98 -14.89
N LYS A 81 -4.00 3.05 -15.68
CA LYS A 81 -5.24 3.73 -16.07
C LYS A 81 -6.15 2.85 -16.91
N LYS A 82 -5.61 1.98 -17.78
CA LYS A 82 -6.39 0.97 -18.51
C LYS A 82 -6.99 -0.06 -17.54
N ILE A 83 -6.19 -0.58 -16.62
CA ILE A 83 -6.64 -1.56 -15.62
C ILE A 83 -7.73 -0.97 -14.72
N PHE A 84 -7.56 0.27 -14.28
CA PHE A 84 -8.51 0.94 -13.38
C PHE A 84 -9.88 1.18 -14.03
N LYS A 85 -9.96 1.33 -15.35
CA LYS A 85 -11.24 1.41 -16.06
C LYS A 85 -12.09 0.16 -15.91
N GLU A 86 -11.48 -0.99 -15.66
CA GLU A 86 -12.16 -2.28 -15.54
C GLU A 86 -12.63 -2.57 -14.11
N TYR A 87 -12.22 -1.76 -13.14
CA TYR A 87 -12.63 -1.93 -11.75
C TYR A 87 -14.00 -1.33 -11.50
N THR A 88 -14.72 -1.88 -10.52
CA THR A 88 -16.07 -1.44 -10.19
C THR A 88 -16.08 -0.08 -9.50
N ASP A 89 -15.18 0.12 -8.52
CA ASP A 89 -15.04 1.38 -7.79
C ASP A 89 -13.62 1.50 -7.22
N ILE A 90 -13.07 2.70 -7.27
CA ILE A 90 -11.76 3.05 -6.74
C ILE A 90 -11.90 4.24 -5.82
N CYS A 91 -11.69 4.01 -4.52
CA CYS A 91 -11.65 5.05 -3.52
C CYS A 91 -10.20 5.38 -3.16
N PHE A 92 -9.71 6.51 -3.63
CA PHE A 92 -8.42 7.04 -3.23
C PHE A 92 -8.51 7.70 -1.85
N ARG A 93 -7.45 7.57 -1.04
CA ARG A 93 -7.37 8.18 0.30
C ARG A 93 -6.68 9.53 0.32
N GLU A 94 -6.16 9.99 -0.84
CA GLU A 94 -5.47 11.28 -0.92
C GLU A 94 -5.70 11.94 -2.29
N LYS A 95 -5.59 13.27 -2.28
CA LYS A 95 -5.97 14.12 -3.39
C LYS A 95 -5.09 13.90 -4.63
N TYR A 96 -3.79 13.67 -4.44
CA TYR A 96 -2.85 13.52 -5.56
C TYR A 96 -3.26 12.36 -6.49
N SER A 97 -3.49 11.18 -5.95
CA SER A 97 -3.93 10.01 -6.74
C SER A 97 -5.30 10.23 -7.35
N TYR A 98 -6.24 10.81 -6.60
CA TYR A 98 -7.56 11.11 -7.17
C TYR A 98 -7.49 12.04 -8.36
N GLU A 99 -6.75 13.15 -8.31
CA GLU A 99 -6.62 14.11 -9.40
C GLU A 99 -6.05 13.49 -10.69
N MET A 100 -5.20 12.45 -10.55
CA MET A 100 -4.63 11.73 -11.69
C MET A 100 -5.66 10.87 -12.44
N PHE A 101 -6.68 10.39 -11.74
CA PHE A 101 -7.65 9.43 -12.28
C PHE A 101 -9.11 9.94 -12.26
N LYS A 102 -9.35 11.20 -11.90
CA LYS A 102 -10.70 11.78 -11.78
C LYS A 102 -11.51 11.79 -13.06
N ASP A 103 -10.87 11.58 -14.20
CA ASP A 103 -11.53 11.42 -15.50
C ASP A 103 -12.13 10.01 -15.70
N LEU A 104 -11.86 9.09 -14.82
CA LEU A 104 -12.51 7.78 -14.78
C LEU A 104 -13.82 7.87 -13.99
N ASN A 105 -14.90 7.31 -14.54
CA ASN A 105 -16.24 7.39 -13.94
C ASN A 105 -16.41 6.60 -12.65
N ASN A 106 -15.47 5.71 -12.36
CA ASN A 106 -15.47 4.79 -11.21
C ASN A 106 -14.48 5.17 -10.12
N THR A 107 -14.01 6.43 -10.10
CA THR A 107 -13.09 6.91 -9.08
C THR A 107 -13.73 7.92 -8.15
N ARG A 108 -13.37 7.86 -6.89
CA ARG A 108 -13.77 8.80 -5.84
C ARG A 108 -12.67 9.00 -4.82
N ILE A 109 -12.83 9.99 -3.98
CA ILE A 109 -11.93 10.28 -2.86
C ILE A 109 -12.70 10.19 -1.54
N ALA A 110 -12.09 9.59 -0.53
CA ALA A 110 -12.53 9.64 0.85
C ALA A 110 -11.32 9.51 1.77
N ASP A 111 -11.51 9.84 3.05
CA ASP A 111 -10.48 9.62 4.06
C ASP A 111 -10.07 8.14 4.15
N ASP A 112 -8.86 7.89 4.66
CA ASP A 112 -8.38 6.53 4.88
C ASP A 112 -9.38 5.74 5.73
N ILE A 113 -9.63 4.50 5.35
CA ILE A 113 -10.59 3.61 6.02
C ILE A 113 -10.35 3.47 7.54
N VAL A 114 -9.11 3.69 7.98
CA VAL A 114 -8.75 3.66 9.41
C VAL A 114 -9.52 4.72 10.22
N PHE A 115 -9.92 5.85 9.63
CA PHE A 115 -10.72 6.87 10.31
C PHE A 115 -12.17 6.43 10.59
N GLY A 116 -12.63 5.34 9.97
CA GLY A 116 -13.90 4.69 10.30
C GLY A 116 -13.87 3.87 11.60
N LEU A 117 -12.69 3.61 12.14
CA LEU A 117 -12.56 2.88 13.40
C LEU A 117 -12.94 3.78 14.59
N LYS A 118 -13.70 3.22 15.51
CA LYS A 118 -13.98 3.92 16.78
C LYS A 118 -12.70 4.06 17.57
N GLY A 119 -12.31 5.30 17.85
CA GLY A 119 -11.19 5.58 18.75
C GLY A 119 -11.46 5.05 20.17
N VAL A 120 -10.42 4.50 20.77
CA VAL A 120 -10.46 4.13 22.19
C VAL A 120 -10.12 5.38 23.00
N LYS A 121 -10.98 5.72 23.97
CA LYS A 121 -10.66 6.76 24.94
C LYS A 121 -9.54 6.24 25.84
N ILE A 122 -8.33 6.68 25.61
CA ILE A 122 -7.19 6.47 26.50
C ILE A 122 -7.02 7.66 27.42
N LYS A 123 -6.62 7.38 28.67
CA LYS A 123 -6.22 8.45 29.59
C LYS A 123 -4.99 9.14 28.99
N GLN A 124 -5.06 10.46 28.87
CA GLN A 124 -3.92 11.24 28.41
C GLN A 124 -2.74 11.02 29.34
N GLY A 125 -1.64 10.54 28.80
CA GLY A 125 -0.39 10.32 29.51
C GLY A 125 0.63 11.41 29.19
N ASN A 126 1.77 11.33 29.84
CA ASN A 126 2.92 12.20 29.57
C ASN A 126 3.96 11.43 28.71
N SER A 127 3.50 10.82 27.62
CA SER A 127 4.33 9.99 26.78
C SER A 127 4.09 10.27 25.28
N VAL A 128 5.10 10.01 24.49
CA VAL A 128 5.06 10.08 23.04
C VAL A 128 5.58 8.78 22.43
N VAL A 129 4.90 8.27 21.42
CA VAL A 129 5.36 7.14 20.60
C VAL A 129 5.88 7.68 19.28
N VAL A 130 7.12 7.36 18.97
CA VAL A 130 7.78 7.72 17.72
C VAL A 130 7.89 6.47 16.86
N SER A 131 7.09 6.41 15.79
CA SER A 131 7.22 5.35 14.79
C SER A 131 8.41 5.62 13.89
N VAL A 132 9.35 4.68 13.82
CA VAL A 132 10.55 4.77 13.00
C VAL A 132 10.53 3.72 11.91
N ILE A 133 11.04 4.07 10.74
CA ILE A 133 11.25 3.13 9.65
C ILE A 133 12.73 2.75 9.58
N ARG A 134 13.02 1.61 8.96
CA ARG A 134 14.39 1.26 8.60
C ARG A 134 14.71 1.87 7.23
N PRO A 135 15.56 2.92 7.16
CA PRO A 135 15.83 3.63 5.90
C PRO A 135 16.35 2.72 4.79
N SER A 136 17.13 1.68 5.16
CA SER A 136 17.67 0.70 4.21
C SER A 136 16.61 -0.08 3.41
N TYR A 137 15.34 -0.03 3.82
CA TYR A 137 14.24 -0.61 3.04
C TYR A 137 13.72 0.33 1.94
N ARG A 138 14.22 1.57 1.90
CA ARG A 138 13.86 2.57 0.90
C ARG A 138 15.11 3.07 0.20
N GLU A 139 15.21 2.83 -1.11
CA GLU A 139 16.38 3.19 -1.91
C GLU A 139 16.71 4.69 -1.83
N GLU A 140 15.67 5.54 -1.82
CA GLU A 140 15.81 6.99 -1.71
C GLU A 140 16.41 7.47 -0.38
N LEU A 141 16.34 6.65 0.69
CA LEU A 141 16.84 6.96 2.02
C LEU A 141 18.18 6.31 2.36
N GLN A 142 18.64 5.35 1.57
CA GLN A 142 19.86 4.58 1.87
C GLN A 142 21.12 5.46 2.06
N ARG A 143 21.23 6.54 1.30
CA ARG A 143 22.36 7.49 1.38
C ARG A 143 22.31 8.41 2.61
N GLU A 144 21.17 8.51 3.28
CA GLU A 144 20.92 9.41 4.40
C GLU A 144 20.64 8.69 5.73
N ASP A 145 20.93 7.39 5.81
CA ASP A 145 20.65 6.56 6.98
C ASP A 145 21.14 7.19 8.29
N PHE A 146 22.38 7.64 8.30
CA PHE A 146 22.97 8.27 9.47
C PHE A 146 22.30 9.61 9.83
N SER A 147 21.98 10.43 8.86
CA SER A 147 21.28 11.70 9.05
C SER A 147 19.88 11.50 9.61
N TYR A 148 19.16 10.49 9.10
CA TYR A 148 17.83 10.13 9.59
C TYR A 148 17.85 9.74 11.08
N TYR A 149 18.70 8.79 11.47
CA TYR A 149 18.80 8.37 12.87
C TYR A 149 19.29 9.49 13.78
N LYS A 150 20.16 10.36 13.31
CA LYS A 150 20.58 11.55 14.06
C LYS A 150 19.40 12.47 14.36
N LYS A 151 18.56 12.78 13.37
CA LYS A 151 17.36 13.62 13.54
C LYS A 151 16.35 12.97 14.49
N ILE A 152 16.10 11.67 14.36
CA ILE A 152 15.21 10.93 15.29
C ILE A 152 15.76 11.02 16.72
N LYS A 153 17.05 10.80 16.92
CA LYS A 153 17.69 10.93 18.23
C LYS A 153 17.52 12.34 18.83
N GLU A 154 17.82 13.38 18.05
CA GLU A 154 17.68 14.78 18.48
C GLU A 154 16.24 15.10 18.89
N MET A 155 15.26 14.67 18.10
CA MET A 155 13.84 14.83 18.40
C MET A 155 13.44 14.10 19.70
N CYS A 156 13.90 12.86 19.88
CA CYS A 156 13.62 12.09 21.11
C CYS A 156 14.23 12.79 22.35
N ILE A 157 15.45 13.31 22.26
CA ILE A 157 16.10 14.05 23.33
C ILE A 157 15.28 15.32 23.68
N GLU A 158 14.77 16.01 22.67
CA GLU A 158 13.94 17.19 22.90
C GLU A 158 12.65 16.83 23.68
N PHE A 159 11.99 15.74 23.32
CA PHE A 159 10.81 15.26 24.05
C PHE A 159 11.14 14.87 25.50
N ILE A 160 12.24 14.17 25.73
CA ILE A 160 12.71 13.79 27.07
C ILE A 160 13.01 15.05 27.90
N ASN A 161 13.68 16.06 27.32
CA ASN A 161 13.98 17.31 28.00
C ASN A 161 12.71 18.12 28.36
N LYS A 162 11.60 17.90 27.62
CA LYS A 162 10.27 18.42 27.97
C LYS A 162 9.52 17.57 29.00
N GLY A 163 10.17 16.55 29.55
CA GLY A 163 9.60 15.67 30.58
C GLY A 163 8.67 14.59 30.04
N LEU A 164 8.72 14.28 28.74
CA LEU A 164 7.91 13.22 28.15
C LEU A 164 8.65 11.87 28.19
N GLU A 165 7.90 10.82 28.45
CA GLU A 165 8.37 9.45 28.21
C GLU A 165 8.33 9.15 26.72
N VAL A 166 9.43 8.65 26.15
CA VAL A 166 9.55 8.37 24.72
C VAL A 166 9.63 6.88 24.46
N THR A 167 8.71 6.37 23.64
CA THR A 167 8.72 4.99 23.17
C THR A 167 8.99 4.97 21.66
N LEU A 168 9.98 4.18 21.23
CA LEU A 168 10.23 3.93 19.80
C LEU A 168 9.50 2.67 19.37
N MET A 169 8.83 2.76 18.20
CA MET A 169 8.15 1.65 17.56
C MET A 169 8.65 1.49 16.12
N SER A 170 9.06 0.30 15.74
CA SER A 170 9.57 -0.05 14.40
C SER A 170 8.72 -1.14 13.75
#